data_416588fc9d5fc7c7e2738a4f8713419a
#
_entry.id   416588fc9d5fc7c7e2738a4f8713419a
#
_cell.length_a   1.000
_cell.length_b   1.000
_cell.length_c   1.000
_cell.angle_alpha   90.00
_cell.angle_beta   90.00
_cell.angle_gamma   90.00
#
_symmetry.space_group_name_H-M   'P 1'
#
loop_
_entity.id
_entity.type
_entity.pdbx_description
1 polymer ?
#
loop_
_entity_poly.entity_id
_entity_poly.type
_entity_poly.pdbx_seq_one_letter_code
_entity_poly.pdbx_strand_id
1 'polypeptide(L)'
;EFTKKHGVKLGFMSFFIKAVVDALQAIPSINSRIDGDDLVTSSAYDIGVAVGTERGLIVPVVRDCDRLSFADIESRLAGYATKAREGKISLDDLKGGVFTISNGGTYGSLLSTPILNPPQSGILGMHKIQERPVVIKGQIVARPMMYLALSYDHRVVDGKEAVTFLVRVKDCIEN
;
A
#
# COMPACT_ATOMS: atom_id res chain seq x y z
N GLU A 1 19.95 0.80 -14.74
CA GLU A 1 20.34 2.21 -14.52
C GLU A 1 20.01 2.67 -13.09
N PHE A 2 18.75 2.50 -12.63
CA PHE A 2 18.32 2.89 -11.28
C PHE A 2 19.17 2.25 -10.16
N THR A 3 19.39 0.94 -10.21
CA THR A 3 20.20 0.23 -9.20
C THR A 3 21.64 0.71 -9.14
N LYS A 4 22.23 1.06 -10.30
CA LYS A 4 23.61 1.62 -10.34
C LYS A 4 23.68 3.00 -9.70
N LYS A 5 22.61 3.81 -9.83
CA LYS A 5 22.55 5.17 -9.31
C LYS A 5 22.20 5.23 -7.81
N HIS A 6 21.33 4.35 -7.35
CA HIS A 6 20.75 4.43 -6.00
C HIS A 6 21.12 3.28 -5.07
N GLY A 7 21.84 2.25 -5.54
CA GLY A 7 22.24 1.12 -4.74
C GLY A 7 21.12 0.14 -4.34
N VAL A 8 19.88 0.44 -4.74
CA VAL A 8 18.69 -0.38 -4.44
C VAL A 8 17.94 -0.73 -5.72
N LYS A 9 17.27 -1.88 -5.73
CA LYS A 9 16.43 -2.30 -6.87
C LYS A 9 15.10 -1.56 -6.80
N LEU A 10 14.66 -1.01 -7.93
CA LEU A 10 13.31 -0.45 -8.05
C LEU A 10 12.28 -1.57 -8.07
N GLY A 11 11.42 -1.59 -7.09
CA GLY A 11 10.31 -2.53 -6.95
C GLY A 11 8.96 -1.86 -7.17
N PHE A 12 7.88 -2.67 -7.23
CA PHE A 12 6.52 -2.16 -7.40
C PHE A 12 6.00 -1.42 -6.15
N MET A 13 6.52 -1.74 -4.97
CA MET A 13 5.99 -1.20 -3.72
C MET A 13 6.13 0.32 -3.61
N SER A 14 7.23 0.89 -4.07
CA SER A 14 7.40 2.34 -4.07
C SER A 14 6.38 3.06 -4.96
N PHE A 15 6.01 2.49 -6.11
CA PHE A 15 4.96 3.03 -6.97
C PHE A 15 3.60 2.99 -6.27
N PHE A 16 3.23 1.86 -5.66
CA PHE A 16 1.97 1.74 -4.93
C PHE A 16 1.90 2.63 -3.70
N ILE A 17 3.00 2.77 -2.95
CA ILE A 17 3.06 3.68 -1.82
C ILE A 17 2.82 5.13 -2.26
N LYS A 18 3.47 5.57 -3.34
CA LYS A 18 3.27 6.95 -3.86
C LYS A 18 1.86 7.16 -4.42
N ALA A 19 1.31 6.18 -5.12
CA ALA A 19 -0.07 6.22 -5.61
C ALA A 19 -1.10 6.26 -4.47
N VAL A 20 -0.87 5.47 -3.41
CA VAL A 20 -1.70 5.50 -2.19
C VAL A 20 -1.61 6.85 -1.50
N VAL A 21 -0.42 7.42 -1.34
CA VAL A 21 -0.24 8.76 -0.74
C VAL A 21 -1.01 9.82 -1.54
N ASP A 22 -0.89 9.82 -2.86
CA ASP A 22 -1.63 10.75 -3.74
C ASP A 22 -3.17 10.57 -3.57
N ALA A 23 -3.64 9.34 -3.48
CA ALA A 23 -5.05 9.04 -3.27
C ALA A 23 -5.53 9.46 -1.86
N LEU A 24 -4.72 9.27 -0.81
CA LEU A 24 -5.04 9.72 0.57
C LEU A 24 -5.10 11.24 0.67
N GLN A 25 -4.25 11.96 -0.07
CA GLN A 25 -4.29 13.43 -0.14
C GLN A 25 -5.58 13.93 -0.80
N ALA A 26 -6.06 13.22 -1.81
CA ALA A 26 -7.28 13.57 -2.53
C ALA A 26 -8.56 13.18 -1.77
N ILE A 27 -8.48 12.15 -0.92
CA ILE A 27 -9.62 11.58 -0.19
C ILE A 27 -9.25 11.44 1.29
N PRO A 28 -9.27 12.56 2.06
CA PRO A 28 -8.79 12.60 3.44
C PRO A 28 -9.59 11.71 4.42
N SER A 29 -10.83 11.34 4.10
CA SER A 29 -11.63 10.43 4.91
C SER A 29 -10.92 9.08 5.13
N ILE A 30 -10.23 8.56 4.12
CA ILE A 30 -9.49 7.29 4.23
C ILE A 30 -8.22 7.45 5.08
N ASN A 31 -7.70 8.68 5.21
CA ASN A 31 -6.59 9.03 6.11
C ASN A 31 -7.06 9.47 7.50
N SER A 32 -8.29 9.12 7.86
CA SER A 32 -8.90 9.47 9.15
C SER A 32 -9.13 8.22 9.99
N ARG A 33 -9.30 8.39 11.30
CA ARG A 33 -9.65 7.33 12.24
C ARG A 33 -10.66 7.81 13.26
N ILE A 34 -11.40 6.89 13.85
CA ILE A 34 -12.23 7.17 15.01
C ILE A 34 -11.34 7.07 16.26
N ASP A 35 -11.40 8.09 17.12
CA ASP A 35 -10.69 8.16 18.39
C ASP A 35 -11.66 8.62 19.48
N GLY A 36 -12.24 7.68 20.20
CA GLY A 36 -13.38 7.95 21.08
C GLY A 36 -14.59 8.42 20.28
N ASP A 37 -15.07 9.64 20.59
CA ASP A 37 -16.19 10.27 19.90
C ASP A 37 -15.76 11.18 18.76
N ASP A 38 -14.45 11.29 18.51
CA ASP A 38 -13.88 12.19 17.51
C ASP A 38 -13.48 11.46 16.22
N LEU A 39 -13.61 12.14 15.08
CA LEU A 39 -13.02 11.75 13.82
C LEU A 39 -11.73 12.55 13.60
N VAL A 40 -10.59 11.86 13.68
CA VAL A 40 -9.26 12.46 13.58
C VAL A 40 -8.67 12.20 12.20
N THR A 41 -8.48 13.25 11.41
CA THR A 41 -7.78 13.19 10.12
C THR A 41 -6.27 13.40 10.33
N SER A 42 -5.45 12.48 9.83
CA SER A 42 -4.01 12.58 9.92
C SER A 42 -3.43 13.56 8.90
N SER A 43 -2.43 14.35 9.31
CA SER A 43 -1.59 15.12 8.37
C SER A 43 -0.33 14.36 7.93
N ALA A 44 -0.08 13.19 8.51
CA ALA A 44 1.03 12.32 8.16
C ALA A 44 0.60 11.29 7.10
N TYR A 45 1.57 10.83 6.32
CA TYR A 45 1.41 9.77 5.31
C TYR A 45 2.38 8.63 5.60
N ASP A 46 2.17 8.01 6.76
CA ASP A 46 2.96 6.91 7.29
C ASP A 46 2.31 5.59 6.88
N ILE A 47 2.92 4.87 5.95
CA ILE A 47 2.31 3.70 5.32
C ILE A 47 2.87 2.40 5.89
N GLY A 48 1.99 1.60 6.50
CA GLY A 48 2.30 0.23 6.88
C GLY A 48 2.40 -0.68 5.66
N VAL A 49 3.43 -1.51 5.61
CA VAL A 49 3.62 -2.49 4.53
C VAL A 49 3.72 -3.88 5.13
N ALA A 50 2.77 -4.75 4.80
CA ALA A 50 2.76 -6.11 5.32
C ALA A 50 3.92 -6.93 4.75
N VAL A 51 4.73 -7.51 5.62
CA VAL A 51 5.88 -8.35 5.30
C VAL A 51 5.73 -9.71 5.98
N GLY A 52 5.75 -10.78 5.18
CA GLY A 52 5.76 -12.14 5.69
C GLY A 52 7.15 -12.54 6.19
N THR A 53 7.18 -13.19 7.34
CA THR A 53 8.38 -13.76 7.94
C THR A 53 8.14 -15.21 8.33
N GLU A 54 9.18 -15.95 8.67
CA GLU A 54 9.05 -17.32 9.20
C GLU A 54 8.23 -17.39 10.52
N ARG A 55 8.17 -16.27 11.25
CA ARG A 55 7.45 -16.14 12.52
C ARG A 55 6.03 -15.59 12.36
N GLY A 56 5.60 -15.30 11.15
CA GLY A 56 4.28 -14.71 10.86
C GLY A 56 4.37 -13.41 10.07
N LEU A 57 3.26 -12.67 10.06
CA LEU A 57 3.13 -11.39 9.35
C LEU A 57 3.45 -10.23 10.29
N ILE A 58 4.26 -9.30 9.83
CA ILE A 58 4.52 -8.01 10.50
C ILE A 58 4.20 -6.87 9.55
N VAL A 59 3.89 -5.69 10.11
CA VAL A 59 3.52 -4.51 9.32
C VAL A 59 4.39 -3.32 9.74
N PRO A 60 5.66 -3.27 9.30
CA PRO A 60 6.50 -2.11 9.54
C PRO A 60 5.95 -0.87 8.81
N VAL A 61 6.20 0.30 9.39
CA VAL A 61 5.66 1.58 8.93
C VAL A 61 6.75 2.42 8.27
N VAL A 62 6.58 2.71 6.99
CA VAL A 62 7.41 3.67 6.25
C VAL A 62 6.89 5.07 6.54
N ARG A 63 7.70 5.88 7.23
CA ARG A 63 7.34 7.25 7.64
C ARG A 63 7.51 8.25 6.52
N ASP A 64 6.69 9.32 6.55
CA ASP A 64 6.79 10.49 5.67
C ASP A 64 6.80 10.14 4.18
N CYS A 65 5.97 9.20 3.75
CA CYS A 65 5.96 8.68 2.38
C CYS A 65 5.66 9.75 1.32
N ASP A 66 5.02 10.85 1.70
CA ASP A 66 4.78 12.01 0.84
C ASP A 66 6.09 12.69 0.41
N ARG A 67 7.09 12.74 1.30
CA ARG A 67 8.37 13.44 1.11
C ARG A 67 9.48 12.55 0.55
N LEU A 68 9.35 11.23 0.69
CA LEU A 68 10.37 10.27 0.25
C LEU A 68 10.41 10.14 -1.27
N SER A 69 11.61 9.92 -1.80
CA SER A 69 11.81 9.47 -3.18
C SER A 69 11.50 7.96 -3.31
N PHE A 70 11.33 7.47 -4.54
CA PHE A 70 11.21 6.03 -4.80
C PHE A 70 12.40 5.25 -4.24
N ALA A 71 13.62 5.78 -4.38
CA ALA A 71 14.83 5.15 -3.88
C ALA A 71 14.85 5.05 -2.34
N ASP A 72 14.40 6.10 -1.64
CA ASP A 72 14.33 6.11 -0.19
C ASP A 72 13.30 5.10 0.32
N ILE A 73 12.13 5.02 -0.33
CA ILE A 73 11.10 4.04 0.00
C ILE A 73 11.64 2.62 -0.16
N GLU A 74 12.25 2.29 -1.31
CA GLU A 74 12.81 0.96 -1.55
C GLU A 74 13.93 0.62 -0.57
N SER A 75 14.79 1.59 -0.22
CA SER A 75 15.84 1.42 0.77
C SER A 75 15.28 1.10 2.17
N ARG A 76 14.25 1.84 2.61
CA ARG A 76 13.58 1.59 3.90
C ARG A 76 12.91 0.22 3.92
N LEU A 77 12.23 -0.18 2.85
CA LEU A 77 11.60 -1.49 2.73
C LEU A 77 12.63 -2.63 2.79
N ALA A 78 13.75 -2.49 2.08
CA ALA A 78 14.85 -3.45 2.14
C ALA A 78 15.45 -3.54 3.56
N GLY A 79 15.59 -2.41 4.25
CA GLY A 79 16.01 -2.34 5.65
C GLY A 79 15.07 -3.09 6.59
N TYR A 80 13.75 -2.88 6.44
CA TYR A 80 12.74 -3.61 7.23
C TYR A 80 12.74 -5.11 6.94
N ALA A 81 12.90 -5.52 5.67
CA ALA A 81 13.01 -6.94 5.33
C ALA A 81 14.24 -7.61 5.97
N THR A 82 15.35 -6.89 6.08
CA THR A 82 16.56 -7.36 6.76
C THR A 82 16.36 -7.44 8.27
N LYS A 83 15.86 -6.36 8.91
CA LYS A 83 15.51 -6.35 10.34
C LYS A 83 14.54 -7.48 10.71
N ALA A 84 13.55 -7.74 9.85
CA ALA A 84 12.55 -8.78 10.06
C ALA A 84 13.18 -10.17 10.08
N ARG A 85 14.08 -10.49 9.13
CA ARG A 85 14.81 -11.76 9.09
C ARG A 85 15.74 -11.95 10.29
N GLU A 86 16.33 -10.86 10.77
CA GLU A 86 17.23 -10.88 11.93
C GLU A 86 16.47 -10.84 13.26
N GLY A 87 15.15 -10.71 13.26
CA GLY A 87 14.34 -10.58 14.47
C GLY A 87 14.57 -9.25 15.24
N LYS A 88 15.03 -8.20 14.55
CA LYS A 88 15.41 -6.90 15.12
C LYS A 88 14.37 -5.80 14.90
N ILE A 89 13.14 -6.14 14.48
CA ILE A 89 12.04 -5.19 14.37
C ILE A 89 11.66 -4.69 15.76
N SER A 90 11.64 -3.38 15.96
CA SER A 90 11.22 -2.75 17.19
C SER A 90 9.70 -2.47 17.20
N LEU A 91 9.13 -2.23 18.37
CA LEU A 91 7.74 -1.79 18.47
C LEU A 91 7.50 -0.43 17.78
N ASP A 92 8.51 0.43 17.76
CA ASP A 92 8.43 1.74 17.10
C ASP A 92 8.40 1.61 15.58
N ASP A 93 9.03 0.56 15.03
CA ASP A 93 8.95 0.27 13.59
C ASP A 93 7.52 -0.13 13.16
N LEU A 94 6.65 -0.56 14.09
CA LEU A 94 5.31 -1.10 13.81
C LEU A 94 4.16 -0.14 14.15
N LYS A 95 4.41 0.96 14.85
CA LYS A 95 3.36 1.89 15.34
C LYS A 95 3.15 3.08 14.40
N GLY A 96 1.98 3.71 14.51
CA GLY A 96 1.69 5.03 13.96
C GLY A 96 1.40 5.07 12.47
N GLY A 97 1.28 3.93 11.79
CA GLY A 97 0.82 3.89 10.40
C GLY A 97 -0.62 4.39 10.27
N VAL A 98 -0.91 5.12 9.21
CA VAL A 98 -2.25 5.68 8.91
C VAL A 98 -3.03 4.84 7.91
N PHE A 99 -2.34 4.05 7.11
CA PHE A 99 -2.89 3.16 6.10
C PHE A 99 -1.97 1.96 5.91
N THR A 100 -2.50 0.83 5.45
CA THR A 100 -1.69 -0.38 5.24
C THR A 100 -1.78 -0.87 3.80
N ILE A 101 -0.67 -1.38 3.26
CA ILE A 101 -0.61 -2.11 1.99
C ILE A 101 -0.18 -3.54 2.28
N SER A 102 -0.96 -4.50 1.79
CA SER A 102 -0.65 -5.94 1.89
C SER A 102 -0.53 -6.55 0.50
N ASN A 103 0.53 -7.32 0.25
CA ASN A 103 0.75 -7.97 -1.04
C ASN A 103 0.64 -9.50 -0.92
N GLY A 104 -0.56 -10.03 -1.16
CA GLY A 104 -0.81 -11.47 -1.24
C GLY A 104 -0.35 -12.11 -2.56
N GLY A 105 -0.03 -11.30 -3.57
CA GLY A 105 0.40 -11.76 -4.88
C GLY A 105 1.73 -12.51 -4.86
N THR A 106 2.60 -12.20 -3.91
CA THR A 106 3.86 -12.92 -3.69
C THR A 106 3.66 -14.39 -3.29
N TYR A 107 2.48 -14.71 -2.73
CA TYR A 107 2.04 -16.06 -2.40
C TYR A 107 1.11 -16.67 -3.45
N GLY A 108 0.85 -15.95 -4.54
CA GLY A 108 0.02 -16.42 -5.64
C GLY A 108 -1.48 -16.10 -5.51
N SER A 109 -1.90 -15.32 -4.52
CA SER A 109 -3.30 -14.91 -4.35
C SER A 109 -3.81 -14.16 -5.57
N LEU A 110 -4.93 -14.63 -6.14
CA LEU A 110 -5.59 -13.96 -7.26
C LEU A 110 -6.42 -12.77 -6.76
N LEU A 111 -7.19 -12.98 -5.70
CA LEU A 111 -8.06 -12.01 -5.05
C LEU A 111 -8.30 -12.45 -3.60
N SER A 112 -8.23 -11.50 -2.68
CA SER A 112 -8.56 -11.68 -1.28
C SER A 112 -9.12 -10.38 -0.71
N THR A 113 -9.77 -10.46 0.44
CA THR A 113 -10.25 -9.31 1.20
C THR A 113 -9.29 -9.08 2.36
N PRO A 114 -8.45 -8.01 2.33
CA PRO A 114 -7.54 -7.73 3.43
C PRO A 114 -8.31 -7.36 4.70
N ILE A 115 -7.75 -7.69 5.87
CA ILE A 115 -8.32 -7.33 7.16
C ILE A 115 -7.76 -5.99 7.60
N LEU A 116 -8.64 -5.08 8.03
CA LEU A 116 -8.24 -3.77 8.57
C LEU A 116 -7.29 -3.92 9.76
N ASN A 117 -6.34 -3.01 9.86
CA ASN A 117 -5.42 -2.89 10.99
C ASN A 117 -5.85 -1.70 11.88
N PRO A 118 -6.72 -1.91 12.88
CA PRO A 118 -7.20 -0.80 13.70
C PRO A 118 -6.07 -0.02 14.36
N PRO A 119 -6.21 1.30 14.54
CA PRO A 119 -7.38 2.16 14.27
C PRO A 119 -7.47 2.71 12.85
N GLN A 120 -6.70 2.18 11.89
CA GLN A 120 -6.70 2.63 10.49
C GLN A 120 -8.07 2.39 9.85
N SER A 121 -8.49 3.31 8.96
CA SER A 121 -9.75 3.21 8.22
C SER A 121 -9.63 2.57 6.85
N GLY A 122 -8.42 2.20 6.41
CA GLY A 122 -8.22 1.59 5.11
C GLY A 122 -7.01 0.66 5.02
N ILE A 123 -7.13 -0.36 4.18
CA ILE A 123 -6.04 -1.26 3.79
C ILE A 123 -6.20 -1.65 2.32
N LEU A 124 -5.12 -1.52 1.55
CA LEU A 124 -5.05 -1.95 0.16
C LEU A 124 -4.45 -3.36 0.06
N GLY A 125 -5.19 -4.28 -0.53
CA GLY A 125 -4.71 -5.60 -0.92
C GLY A 125 -4.22 -5.60 -2.37
N MET A 126 -2.96 -6.00 -2.56
CA MET A 126 -2.36 -6.28 -3.86
C MET A 126 -2.33 -7.79 -4.10
N HIS A 127 -2.42 -8.19 -5.36
CA HIS A 127 -2.56 -9.59 -5.75
C HIS A 127 -1.60 -9.97 -6.87
N LYS A 128 -1.71 -11.21 -7.34
CA LYS A 128 -0.85 -11.75 -8.39
C LYS A 128 -1.00 -10.98 -9.70
N ILE A 129 0.14 -10.63 -10.30
CA ILE A 129 0.20 -10.11 -11.66
C ILE A 129 0.06 -11.28 -12.64
N GLN A 130 -0.87 -11.18 -13.57
CA GLN A 130 -1.12 -12.16 -14.64
C GLN A 130 -1.32 -11.46 -15.96
N GLU A 131 -0.81 -12.05 -17.04
CA GLU A 131 -1.20 -11.62 -18.38
C GLU A 131 -2.66 -12.00 -18.64
N ARG A 132 -3.46 -11.01 -19.04
CA ARG A 132 -4.88 -11.17 -19.35
C ARG A 132 -5.24 -10.45 -20.64
N PRO A 133 -6.20 -10.99 -21.42
CA PRO A 133 -6.75 -10.28 -22.56
C PRO A 133 -7.60 -9.11 -22.05
N VAL A 134 -7.28 -7.92 -22.52
CA VAL A 134 -8.05 -6.69 -22.24
C VAL A 134 -8.35 -5.96 -23.54
N VAL A 135 -9.43 -5.18 -23.57
CA VAL A 135 -9.79 -4.39 -24.73
C VAL A 135 -9.22 -2.98 -24.58
N ILE A 136 -8.30 -2.60 -25.45
CA ILE A 136 -7.73 -1.24 -25.54
C ILE A 136 -8.02 -0.69 -26.92
N LYS A 137 -8.74 0.45 -27.00
CA LYS A 137 -9.12 1.11 -28.26
C LYS A 137 -9.78 0.14 -29.26
N GLY A 138 -10.65 -0.75 -28.74
CA GLY A 138 -11.40 -1.72 -29.54
C GLY A 138 -10.61 -2.98 -29.96
N GLN A 139 -9.35 -3.12 -29.54
CA GLN A 139 -8.51 -4.28 -29.83
C GLN A 139 -8.27 -5.13 -28.59
N ILE A 140 -8.28 -6.44 -28.75
CA ILE A 140 -7.91 -7.39 -27.69
C ILE A 140 -6.39 -7.49 -27.64
N VAL A 141 -5.81 -7.12 -26.51
CA VAL A 141 -4.36 -7.15 -26.26
C VAL A 141 -4.06 -7.85 -24.94
N ALA A 142 -2.93 -8.55 -24.88
CA ALA A 142 -2.42 -9.09 -23.62
C ALA A 142 -1.76 -7.98 -22.80
N ARG A 143 -2.13 -7.87 -21.52
CA ARG A 143 -1.53 -6.93 -20.56
C ARG A 143 -1.30 -7.60 -19.22
N PRO A 144 -0.22 -7.22 -18.50
CA PRO A 144 -0.05 -7.61 -17.12
C PRO A 144 -1.12 -6.90 -16.27
N MET A 145 -1.97 -7.67 -15.62
CA MET A 145 -3.11 -7.20 -14.83
C MET A 145 -3.00 -7.69 -13.38
N MET A 146 -3.41 -6.84 -12.44
CA MET A 146 -3.48 -7.16 -11.02
C MET A 146 -4.83 -6.71 -10.47
N TYR A 147 -5.45 -7.54 -9.64
CA TYR A 147 -6.58 -7.09 -8.82
C TYR A 147 -6.08 -6.28 -7.62
N LEU A 148 -6.79 -5.19 -7.33
CA LEU A 148 -6.64 -4.42 -6.11
C LEU A 148 -7.94 -4.53 -5.32
N ALA A 149 -7.83 -4.73 -4.01
CA ALA A 149 -8.95 -4.75 -3.09
C ALA A 149 -8.73 -3.73 -1.98
N LEU A 150 -9.76 -2.94 -1.66
CA LEU A 150 -9.75 -2.01 -0.54
C LEU A 150 -10.74 -2.50 0.51
N SER A 151 -10.26 -2.80 1.72
CA SER A 151 -11.12 -2.90 2.89
C SER A 151 -11.07 -1.58 3.66
N TYR A 152 -12.23 -1.12 4.13
CA TYR A 152 -12.33 0.18 4.79
C TYR A 152 -13.39 0.18 5.89
N ASP A 153 -13.26 1.11 6.83
CA ASP A 153 -14.25 1.34 7.89
C ASP A 153 -15.39 2.18 7.32
N HIS A 154 -16.54 1.53 7.10
CA HIS A 154 -17.71 2.17 6.48
C HIS A 154 -18.38 3.21 7.37
N ARG A 155 -17.95 3.34 8.63
CA ARG A 155 -18.39 4.45 9.51
C ARG A 155 -17.70 5.77 9.17
N VAL A 156 -16.51 5.68 8.53
CA VAL A 156 -15.64 6.82 8.18
C VAL A 156 -15.63 7.10 6.68
N VAL A 157 -15.68 6.05 5.86
CA VAL A 157 -15.51 6.10 4.40
C VAL A 157 -16.77 5.57 3.74
N ASP A 158 -17.31 6.30 2.79
CA ASP A 158 -18.44 5.83 1.99
C ASP A 158 -17.98 5.05 0.74
N GLY A 159 -18.94 4.38 0.06
CA GLY A 159 -18.66 3.57 -1.12
C GLY A 159 -18.13 4.38 -2.31
N LYS A 160 -18.55 5.63 -2.48
CA LYS A 160 -18.07 6.53 -3.54
C LYS A 160 -16.61 6.89 -3.30
N GLU A 161 -16.27 7.27 -2.08
CA GLU A 161 -14.90 7.59 -1.68
C GLU A 161 -13.97 6.39 -1.86
N ALA A 162 -14.40 5.19 -1.43
CA ALA A 162 -13.64 3.95 -1.57
C ALA A 162 -13.34 3.60 -3.03
N VAL A 163 -14.34 3.70 -3.92
CA VAL A 163 -14.16 3.45 -5.36
C VAL A 163 -13.29 4.54 -5.99
N THR A 164 -13.50 5.81 -5.63
CA THR A 164 -12.70 6.93 -6.15
C THR A 164 -11.23 6.78 -5.77
N PHE A 165 -10.95 6.32 -4.54
CA PHE A 165 -9.59 5.99 -4.09
C PHE A 165 -8.93 4.92 -4.98
N LEU A 166 -9.62 3.81 -5.23
CA LEU A 166 -9.10 2.73 -6.09
C LEU A 166 -8.85 3.19 -7.53
N VAL A 167 -9.77 3.98 -8.08
CA VAL A 167 -9.62 4.56 -9.43
C VAL A 167 -8.39 5.46 -9.48
N ARG A 168 -8.19 6.32 -8.47
CA ARG A 168 -7.03 7.19 -8.41
C ARG A 168 -5.71 6.43 -8.30
N VAL A 169 -5.64 5.41 -7.44
CA VAL A 169 -4.47 4.52 -7.36
C VAL A 169 -4.19 3.86 -8.72
N LYS A 170 -5.24 3.33 -9.37
CA LYS A 170 -5.14 2.74 -10.71
C LYS A 170 -4.57 3.74 -11.72
N ASP A 171 -5.12 4.95 -11.78
CA ASP A 171 -4.69 5.97 -12.74
C ASP A 171 -3.23 6.39 -12.53
N CYS A 172 -2.75 6.46 -11.28
CA CYS A 172 -1.34 6.71 -10.96
C CYS A 172 -0.41 5.58 -11.42
N ILE A 173 -0.89 4.34 -11.43
CA ILE A 173 -0.08 3.17 -11.83
C ILE A 173 -0.08 2.96 -13.35
N GLU A 174 -1.20 3.28 -14.03
CA GLU A 174 -1.37 3.04 -15.47
C GLU A 174 -0.87 4.20 -16.35
N ASN A 175 -0.67 5.41 -15.82
CA ASN A 175 -0.12 6.58 -16.49
C ASN A 175 1.33 6.84 -16.08
#